data_7dcd4c6bb0c145bda401f4f6b8b6f3ce
#
_entry.id   7dcd4c6bb0c145bda401f4f6b8b6f3ce
#
_cell.length_a   1.000
_cell.length_b   1.000
_cell.length_c   1.000
_cell.angle_alpha   90.00
_cell.angle_beta   90.00
_cell.angle_gamma   90.00
#
_symmetry.space_group_name_H-M   'P 1'
#
loop_
_entity.id
_entity.type
_entity.pdbx_description
1 polymer ?
#
loop_
_entity_poly.entity_id
_entity_poly.type
_entity_poly.pdbx_seq_one_letter_code
_entity_poly.pdbx_strand_id
1 'polypeptide(L)'
;MIIMIYETKIMGHLLIFRTWTWGMKQKALREATKWRMGASGELEPDVDPWVLNDLMLLQTLQEWDLTDKEGEPLPITLESIHDIEPPELVEAMIAYTQKINGLSGEERKKS
;
A
#
# COMPACT_ATOMS: atom_id res chain seq x y z
N MET A 1 -2.10 -8.90 -20.11
CA MET A 1 -2.24 -8.00 -18.97
C MET A 1 -1.15 -6.94 -19.01
N ILE A 2 -1.53 -5.69 -18.89
CA ILE A 2 -0.57 -4.58 -18.92
C ILE A 2 -0.25 -4.15 -17.50
N ILE A 3 1.04 -4.24 -17.15
CA ILE A 3 1.53 -3.74 -15.85
C ILE A 3 2.13 -2.37 -16.13
N MET A 4 1.66 -1.36 -15.41
CA MET A 4 2.21 -0.02 -15.54
C MET A 4 3.15 0.26 -14.37
N ILE A 5 4.29 0.84 -14.70
CA ILE A 5 5.33 1.20 -13.74
C ILE A 5 5.38 2.72 -13.64
N TYR A 6 5.43 3.22 -12.42
CA TYR A 6 5.46 4.65 -12.14
C TYR A 6 6.68 4.98 -11.30
N GLU A 7 7.47 5.92 -11.80
CA GLU A 7 8.61 6.46 -11.07
C GLU A 7 8.22 7.83 -10.54
N THR A 8 8.50 8.11 -9.28
CA THR A 8 8.13 9.37 -8.67
C THR A 8 9.13 9.76 -7.57
N LYS A 9 9.10 11.04 -7.20
CA LYS A 9 9.83 11.52 -6.03
C LYS A 9 8.82 11.99 -4.99
N ILE A 10 8.99 11.49 -3.77
CA ILE A 10 8.16 11.88 -2.64
C ILE A 10 9.10 12.30 -1.52
N MET A 11 8.98 13.53 -1.05
CA MET A 11 9.82 14.09 0.00
C MET A 11 11.32 13.90 -0.25
N GLY A 12 11.72 14.04 -1.53
CA GLY A 12 13.12 13.91 -1.94
C GLY A 12 13.58 12.48 -2.21
N HIS A 13 12.76 11.49 -1.99
CA HIS A 13 13.12 10.09 -2.23
C HIS A 13 12.58 9.59 -3.56
N LEU A 14 13.43 8.86 -4.27
CA LEU A 14 13.06 8.26 -5.55
C LEU A 14 12.39 6.92 -5.30
N LEU A 15 11.19 6.75 -5.82
CA LEU A 15 10.36 5.57 -5.58
C LEU A 15 9.80 5.06 -6.90
N ILE A 16 9.73 3.75 -7.04
CA ILE A 16 9.15 3.10 -8.21
C ILE A 16 8.02 2.20 -7.76
N PHE A 17 6.83 2.44 -8.31
CA PHE A 17 5.62 1.68 -8.01
C PHE A 17 5.09 0.99 -9.25
N ARG A 18 4.31 -0.04 -9.05
CA ARG A 18 3.54 -0.68 -10.11
C ARG A 18 2.06 -0.58 -9.79
N THR A 19 1.23 -0.75 -10.81
CA THR A 19 -0.21 -0.81 -10.60
C THR A 19 -0.59 -2.10 -9.86
N TRP A 20 -1.68 -2.03 -9.14
CA TRP A 20 -2.22 -3.12 -8.34
C TRP A 20 -3.13 -3.99 -9.21
N THR A 21 -2.85 -5.26 -9.29
CA THR A 21 -3.73 -6.18 -10.02
C THR A 21 -4.91 -6.59 -9.16
N TRP A 22 -5.96 -7.08 -9.81
CA TRP A 22 -7.13 -7.59 -9.08
C TRP A 22 -6.77 -8.72 -8.11
N GLY A 23 -5.92 -9.65 -8.56
CA GLY A 23 -5.47 -10.76 -7.70
C GLY A 23 -4.68 -10.29 -6.49
N MET A 24 -3.82 -9.29 -6.68
CA MET A 24 -3.06 -8.71 -5.57
C MET A 24 -3.99 -8.03 -4.56
N LYS A 25 -4.97 -7.29 -5.06
CA LYS A 25 -5.96 -6.64 -4.20
C LYS A 25 -6.78 -7.67 -3.41
N GLN A 26 -7.23 -8.74 -4.06
CA GLN A 26 -7.97 -9.80 -3.39
C GLN A 26 -7.15 -10.45 -2.27
N LYS A 27 -5.87 -10.72 -2.55
CA LYS A 27 -4.99 -11.32 -1.55
C LYS A 27 -4.83 -10.39 -0.35
N ALA A 28 -4.60 -9.10 -0.60
CA ALA A 28 -4.46 -8.12 0.46
C ALA A 28 -5.74 -8.00 1.29
N LEU A 29 -6.89 -7.99 0.64
CA LEU A 29 -8.18 -7.93 1.34
C LEU A 29 -8.41 -9.14 2.23
N ARG A 30 -8.06 -10.35 1.74
CA ARG A 30 -8.19 -11.55 2.56
C ARG A 30 -7.32 -11.48 3.81
N GLU A 31 -6.08 -11.04 3.67
CA GLU A 31 -5.17 -10.94 4.79
C GLU A 31 -5.57 -9.83 5.78
N ALA A 32 -6.20 -8.75 5.28
CA ALA A 32 -6.63 -7.65 6.10
C ALA A 32 -8.01 -7.86 6.74
N THR A 33 -8.73 -8.90 6.34
CA THR A 33 -10.10 -9.14 6.79
C THR A 33 -10.12 -10.14 7.93
N LYS A 34 -10.81 -9.76 9.01
CA LYS A 34 -11.12 -10.66 10.12
C LYS A 34 -12.63 -10.88 10.13
N TRP A 35 -13.04 -12.08 10.42
CA TRP A 35 -14.45 -12.41 10.53
C TRP A 35 -14.86 -12.36 11.98
N ARG A 36 -15.97 -11.70 12.26
CA ARG A 36 -16.51 -11.61 13.61
C ARG A 36 -17.99 -11.92 13.61
N MET A 37 -18.49 -12.33 14.77
CA MET A 37 -19.90 -12.63 14.95
C MET A 37 -20.66 -11.31 15.16
N GLY A 38 -21.65 -11.06 14.31
CA GLY A 38 -22.54 -9.93 14.47
C GLY A 38 -23.62 -10.20 15.51
N ALA A 39 -24.40 -9.17 15.81
CA ALA A 39 -25.46 -9.25 16.81
C ALA A 39 -26.53 -10.29 16.48
N SER A 40 -26.74 -10.57 15.20
CA SER A 40 -27.72 -11.55 14.74
C SER A 40 -27.17 -12.97 14.63
N GLY A 41 -25.93 -13.19 15.02
CA GLY A 41 -25.27 -14.49 14.91
C GLY A 41 -24.66 -14.78 13.56
N GLU A 42 -24.68 -13.82 12.64
CA GLU A 42 -24.09 -13.97 11.32
C GLU A 42 -22.62 -13.55 11.35
N LEU A 43 -21.80 -14.16 10.47
CA LEU A 43 -20.41 -13.75 10.32
C LEU A 43 -20.34 -12.49 9.48
N GLU A 44 -19.63 -11.48 9.99
CA GLU A 44 -19.44 -10.22 9.31
C GLU A 44 -17.96 -9.97 9.05
N PRO A 45 -17.60 -9.48 7.85
CA PRO A 45 -16.22 -9.14 7.57
C PRO A 45 -15.85 -7.81 8.23
N ASP A 46 -14.64 -7.76 8.77
CA ASP A 46 -14.08 -6.56 9.37
C ASP A 46 -12.71 -6.33 8.74
N VAL A 47 -12.62 -5.36 7.83
CA VAL A 47 -11.40 -5.06 7.11
C VAL A 47 -10.58 -4.05 7.91
N ASP A 48 -9.33 -4.43 8.21
CA ASP A 48 -8.39 -3.54 8.88
C ASP A 48 -7.70 -2.65 7.83
N PRO A 49 -8.01 -1.35 7.80
CA PRO A 49 -7.44 -0.46 6.78
C PRO A 49 -5.93 -0.28 6.92
N TRP A 50 -5.38 -0.42 8.13
CA TRP A 50 -3.95 -0.28 8.36
C TRP A 50 -3.19 -1.45 7.72
N VAL A 51 -3.69 -2.66 7.93
CA VAL A 51 -3.11 -3.86 7.33
C VAL A 51 -3.25 -3.80 5.81
N LEU A 52 -4.41 -3.38 5.31
CA LEU A 52 -4.64 -3.28 3.87
C LEU A 52 -3.66 -2.31 3.20
N ASN A 53 -3.43 -1.14 3.82
CA ASN A 53 -2.49 -0.16 3.30
C ASN A 53 -1.05 -0.69 3.30
N ASP A 54 -0.64 -1.37 4.37
CA ASP A 54 0.70 -1.97 4.45
C ASP A 54 0.91 -2.98 3.33
N LEU A 55 -0.06 -3.84 3.10
CA LEU A 55 0.01 -4.86 2.06
C LEU A 55 -0.01 -4.25 0.66
N MET A 56 -0.80 -3.21 0.46
CA MET A 56 -0.82 -2.48 -0.81
C MET A 56 0.57 -1.91 -1.13
N LEU A 57 1.20 -1.27 -0.14
CA LEU A 57 2.55 -0.74 -0.33
C LEU A 57 3.54 -1.86 -0.64
N LEU A 58 3.50 -2.92 0.14
CA LEU A 58 4.43 -4.05 -0.05
C LEU A 58 4.30 -4.66 -1.45
N GLN A 59 3.07 -4.77 -1.96
CA GLN A 59 2.82 -5.36 -3.26
C GLN A 59 3.14 -4.43 -4.42
N THR A 60 3.00 -3.12 -4.25
CA THR A 60 3.15 -2.16 -5.35
C THR A 60 4.53 -1.51 -5.42
N LEU A 61 5.24 -1.42 -4.29
CA LEU A 61 6.60 -0.88 -4.29
C LEU A 61 7.57 -1.84 -4.99
N GLN A 62 8.28 -1.33 -5.98
CA GLN A 62 9.29 -2.11 -6.71
C GLN A 62 10.70 -1.74 -6.28
N GLU A 63 10.95 -0.43 -6.09
CA GLU A 63 12.25 0.07 -5.68
C GLU A 63 12.09 1.35 -4.88
N TRP A 64 13.04 1.60 -3.98
CA TRP A 64 13.17 2.86 -3.28
C TRP A 64 14.64 3.16 -3.03
N ASP A 65 14.95 4.41 -2.71
CA ASP A 65 16.31 4.84 -2.41
C ASP A 65 16.58 4.91 -0.89
N LEU A 66 15.73 4.31 -0.09
CA LEU A 66 15.87 4.35 1.36
C LEU A 66 17.00 3.46 1.83
N THR A 67 17.73 3.95 2.82
CA THR A 67 18.87 3.22 3.39
C THR A 67 18.72 3.13 4.91
N ASP A 68 19.43 2.19 5.49
CA ASP A 68 19.50 2.06 6.94
C ASP A 68 20.52 3.06 7.53
N LYS A 69 20.77 2.95 8.82
CA LYS A 69 21.70 3.87 9.52
C LYS A 69 23.13 3.76 9.02
N GLU A 70 23.51 2.62 8.47
CA GLU A 70 24.83 2.39 7.92
C GLU A 70 24.95 2.75 6.45
N GLY A 71 23.89 3.26 5.84
CA GLY A 71 23.89 3.62 4.43
C GLY A 71 23.63 2.47 3.49
N GLU A 72 23.27 1.29 4.00
CA GLU A 72 22.95 0.13 3.18
C GLU A 72 21.50 0.18 2.70
N PRO A 73 21.21 -0.29 1.48
CA PRO A 73 19.83 -0.27 0.99
C PRO A 73 18.89 -1.07 1.90
N LEU A 74 17.76 -0.45 2.25
CA LEU A 74 16.72 -1.15 3.01
C LEU A 74 15.97 -2.11 2.10
N PRO A 75 15.72 -3.35 2.54
CA PRO A 75 14.85 -4.24 1.78
C PRO A 75 13.39 -3.77 1.88
N ILE A 76 12.61 -4.03 0.84
CA ILE A 76 11.19 -3.69 0.85
C ILE A 76 10.43 -4.81 1.56
N THR A 77 10.20 -4.62 2.85
CA THR A 77 9.50 -5.56 3.72
C THR A 77 8.54 -4.79 4.63
N LEU A 78 7.58 -5.49 5.24
CA LEU A 78 6.68 -4.85 6.20
C LEU A 78 7.45 -4.23 7.36
N GLU A 79 8.47 -4.93 7.84
CA GLU A 79 9.30 -4.43 8.93
C GLU A 79 9.97 -3.10 8.56
N SER A 80 10.55 -3.03 7.38
CA SER A 80 11.18 -1.79 6.90
C SER A 80 10.17 -0.66 6.74
N ILE A 81 8.99 -0.97 6.20
CA ILE A 81 7.93 0.03 6.03
C ILE A 81 7.52 0.60 7.39
N HIS A 82 7.38 -0.25 8.40
CA HIS A 82 6.99 0.19 9.75
C HIS A 82 8.06 1.04 10.43
N ASP A 83 9.31 0.90 10.02
CA ASP A 83 10.42 1.65 10.60
C ASP A 83 10.75 2.96 9.86
N ILE A 84 10.02 3.27 8.79
CA ILE A 84 10.27 4.50 8.03
C ILE A 84 9.99 5.75 8.86
N GLU A 85 10.91 6.69 8.81
CA GLU A 85 10.78 8.02 9.42
C GLU A 85 11.00 9.09 8.36
N PRO A 86 10.20 10.16 8.32
CA PRO A 86 9.03 10.41 9.16
C PRO A 86 7.81 9.62 8.66
N PRO A 87 6.79 9.41 9.52
CA PRO A 87 5.59 8.68 9.09
C PRO A 87 4.85 9.35 7.94
N GLU A 88 4.99 10.65 7.79
CA GLU A 88 4.38 11.39 6.67
C GLU A 88 4.86 10.88 5.32
N LEU A 89 6.06 10.32 5.25
CA LEU A 89 6.57 9.72 4.01
C LEU A 89 5.70 8.51 3.62
N VAL A 90 5.39 7.65 4.59
CA VAL A 90 4.55 6.48 4.33
C VAL A 90 3.14 6.91 3.94
N GLU A 91 2.59 7.90 4.63
CA GLU A 91 1.26 8.45 4.29
C GLU A 91 1.22 8.98 2.86
N ALA A 92 2.28 9.68 2.45
CA ALA A 92 2.38 10.20 1.09
C ALA A 92 2.50 9.08 0.06
N MET A 93 3.22 8.01 0.39
CA MET A 93 3.34 6.84 -0.47
C MET A 93 1.99 6.14 -0.65
N ILE A 94 1.23 6.00 0.43
CA ILE A 94 -0.10 5.42 0.38
C ILE A 94 -1.02 6.25 -0.51
N ALA A 95 -1.01 7.57 -0.32
CA ALA A 95 -1.82 8.47 -1.14
C ALA A 95 -1.47 8.37 -2.62
N TYR A 96 -0.19 8.24 -2.93
CA TYR A 96 0.27 8.09 -4.30
C TYR A 96 -0.22 6.78 -4.93
N THR A 97 -0.11 5.66 -4.20
CA THR A 97 -0.58 4.37 -4.70
C THR A 97 -2.09 4.36 -4.94
N GLN A 98 -2.84 5.01 -4.06
CA GLN A 98 -4.28 5.14 -4.23
C GLN A 98 -4.61 5.95 -5.48
N LYS A 99 -3.84 6.98 -5.74
CA LYS A 99 -4.03 7.83 -6.92
C LYS A 99 -3.79 7.06 -8.22
N ILE A 100 -2.67 6.35 -8.32
CA ILE A 100 -2.33 5.63 -9.56
C ILE A 100 -3.22 4.42 -9.79
N ASN A 101 -3.87 3.91 -8.75
CA ASN A 101 -4.78 2.77 -8.86
C ASN A 101 -6.25 3.17 -8.93
N GLY A 102 -6.54 4.47 -9.05
CA GLY A 102 -7.89 4.96 -9.19
C GLY A 102 -8.77 4.75 -7.98
N LEU A 103 -8.18 4.71 -6.78
CA LEU A 103 -8.92 4.48 -5.54
C LEU A 103 -9.35 5.77 -4.85
N SER A 104 -8.97 6.92 -5.40
CA SER A 104 -9.36 8.21 -4.82
C SER A 104 -10.83 8.51 -5.12
N GLY A 105 -11.47 9.25 -4.22
CA GLY A 105 -12.86 9.66 -4.42
C GLY A 105 -13.05 10.53 -5.65
N GLU A 106 -12.04 11.32 -6.00
CA GLU A 106 -12.08 12.17 -7.19
C GLU A 106 -12.14 11.35 -8.46
N GLU A 107 -11.40 10.27 -8.53
CA GLU A 107 -11.41 9.36 -9.68
C GLU A 107 -12.80 8.76 -9.87
N ARG A 108 -13.45 8.41 -8.79
CA ARG A 108 -14.80 7.85 -8.85
C ARG A 108 -15.83 8.84 -9.34
N LYS A 109 -15.66 10.12 -9.04
CA LYS A 109 -16.58 11.17 -9.46
C LYS A 109 -16.49 11.46 -10.94
N LYS A 110 -15.37 11.17 -11.56
CA LYS A 110 -15.14 11.41 -12.97
C LYS A 110 -15.62 10.28 -13.87
N SER A 111 -15.85 9.14 -13.30
CA SER A 111 -16.26 7.96 -14.08
C SER A 111 -17.76 7.84 -14.23
#